data_69c967feb103afb7bac05edd103c942f
#
_entry.id   69c967feb103afb7bac05edd103c942f
#
_cell.length_a   1.000
_cell.length_b   1.000
_cell.length_c   1.000
_cell.angle_alpha   90.00
_cell.angle_beta   90.00
_cell.angle_gamma   90.00
#
_symmetry.space_group_name_H-M   'P 1'
#
loop_
_entity.id
_entity.type
_entity.pdbx_description
1 polymer ?
#
loop_
_entity_poly.entity_id
_entity_poly.type
_entity_poly.pdbx_seq_one_letter_code
_entity_poly.pdbx_strand_id
1 'polypeptide(L)'
;VTAEDVWKNASYVLSAKLKDPQFSGQTKEKLSSKDFQTIAANITRDAFAIWLNKETELAERIANIAIDNAQKRVKESKSVERKKVTKGVTLPGKLSDCVSSNYEETELFLVEGDSAGGSAKQARDRNFQAVMALKGKILNTWEVDTDAVNQSQEVKDIGMAIGLQPGCRVLDGLRYGKICILADADSDGLHIATLICALFLKHFRPLVEEGRLYVAQPPLFLSLIHISEPTRLDD
;
A
#
# COMPACT_ATOMS: atom_id res chain seq x y z
N VAL A 1 6.93 16.05 16.13
CA VAL A 1 7.81 14.88 15.96
C VAL A 1 7.09 13.68 16.55
N THR A 2 6.97 12.58 15.81
CA THR A 2 6.42 11.30 16.25
C THR A 2 7.53 10.27 16.42
N ALA A 3 7.23 9.12 17.04
CA ALA A 3 8.21 8.03 17.15
C ALA A 3 8.72 7.57 15.76
N GLU A 4 7.86 7.56 14.75
CA GLU A 4 8.24 7.22 13.37
C GLU A 4 9.29 8.15 12.79
N ASP A 5 9.23 9.45 13.08
CA ASP A 5 10.21 10.43 12.60
C ASP A 5 11.61 10.16 13.15
N VAL A 6 11.70 9.60 14.38
CA VAL A 6 12.96 9.22 15.02
C VAL A 6 13.50 7.92 14.42
N TRP A 7 12.63 6.91 14.23
CA TRP A 7 13.04 5.58 13.81
C TRP A 7 13.24 5.41 12.30
N LYS A 8 12.78 6.33 11.49
CA LYS A 8 12.86 6.25 10.01
C LYS A 8 14.28 6.00 9.48
N ASN A 9 15.29 6.52 10.15
CA ASN A 9 16.69 6.39 9.76
C ASN A 9 17.52 5.57 10.76
N ALA A 10 16.86 4.84 11.68
CA ALA A 10 17.52 4.03 12.67
C ALA A 10 17.53 2.55 12.29
N SER A 11 18.70 1.92 12.42
CA SER A 11 18.84 0.47 12.37
C SER A 11 19.24 -0.01 13.77
N TYR A 12 18.59 -1.04 14.28
CA TYR A 12 18.88 -1.58 15.60
C TYR A 12 18.82 -3.10 15.61
N VAL A 13 19.56 -3.70 16.50
CA VAL A 13 19.51 -5.13 16.79
C VAL A 13 19.25 -5.30 18.27
N LEU A 14 18.17 -5.96 18.63
CA LEU A 14 17.85 -6.34 19.99
C LEU A 14 18.10 -7.83 20.17
N SER A 15 19.12 -8.19 20.94
CA SER A 15 19.40 -9.59 21.31
C SER A 15 18.94 -9.85 22.74
N ALA A 16 18.09 -10.85 22.93
CA ALA A 16 17.57 -11.21 24.24
C ALA A 16 17.44 -12.72 24.38
N LYS A 17 17.60 -13.21 25.62
CA LYS A 17 17.41 -14.62 25.98
C LYS A 17 16.19 -14.71 26.89
N LEU A 18 15.15 -15.43 26.45
CA LEU A 18 13.97 -15.73 27.25
C LEU A 18 13.91 -17.20 27.57
N LYS A 19 13.41 -17.51 28.77
CA LYS A 19 13.29 -18.90 29.24
C LYS A 19 12.18 -19.63 28.46
N ASP A 20 11.10 -18.92 28.10
CA ASP A 20 9.94 -19.49 27.39
C ASP A 20 9.36 -18.48 26.44
N PRO A 21 9.97 -18.27 25.25
CA PRO A 21 9.52 -17.26 24.30
C PRO A 21 8.25 -17.74 23.58
N GLN A 22 7.21 -16.93 23.62
CA GLN A 22 5.98 -17.16 22.87
C GLN A 22 5.97 -16.33 21.58
N PHE A 23 5.63 -16.96 20.47
CA PHE A 23 5.57 -16.33 19.16
C PHE A 23 4.16 -16.39 18.59
N SER A 24 3.77 -15.36 17.82
CA SER A 24 2.57 -15.38 17.02
C SER A 24 2.88 -15.95 15.64
N GLY A 25 2.22 -17.06 15.29
CA GLY A 25 2.40 -17.75 14.02
C GLY A 25 3.51 -18.82 14.02
N GLN A 26 3.44 -19.71 13.04
CA GLN A 26 4.38 -20.83 12.89
C GLN A 26 5.79 -20.39 12.47
N THR A 27 5.93 -19.26 11.80
CA THR A 27 7.21 -18.70 11.31
C THR A 27 8.05 -18.06 12.41
N LYS A 28 7.51 -17.90 13.63
CA LYS A 28 8.19 -17.29 14.78
C LYS A 28 8.76 -15.89 14.54
N GLU A 29 8.18 -15.14 13.61
CA GLU A 29 8.63 -13.79 13.24
C GLU A 29 8.29 -12.72 14.27
N LYS A 30 7.20 -12.91 15.00
CA LYS A 30 6.73 -11.93 15.97
C LYS A 30 6.65 -12.54 17.37
N LEU A 31 7.46 -12.03 18.28
CA LEU A 31 7.39 -12.38 19.70
C LEU A 31 6.10 -11.80 20.32
N SER A 32 5.30 -12.65 20.95
CA SER A 32 4.02 -12.27 21.57
C SER A 32 4.06 -12.20 23.12
N SER A 33 5.22 -12.44 23.72
CA SER A 33 5.42 -12.36 25.18
C SER A 33 5.28 -10.92 25.68
N LYS A 34 4.09 -10.56 26.20
CA LYS A 34 3.76 -9.19 26.64
C LYS A 34 4.67 -8.69 27.76
N ASP A 35 5.00 -9.54 28.71
CA ASP A 35 5.86 -9.17 29.86
C ASP A 35 7.26 -8.79 29.40
N PHE A 36 7.81 -9.54 28.44
CA PHE A 36 9.09 -9.21 27.85
C PHE A 36 9.07 -7.88 27.10
N GLN A 37 8.02 -7.59 26.35
CA GLN A 37 7.88 -6.34 25.64
C GLN A 37 7.96 -5.14 26.60
N THR A 38 7.28 -5.22 27.73
CA THR A 38 7.30 -4.17 28.76
C THR A 38 8.67 -4.01 29.39
N ILE A 39 9.31 -5.11 29.77
CA ILE A 39 10.65 -5.10 30.38
C ILE A 39 11.69 -4.55 29.40
N ALA A 40 11.70 -5.03 28.16
CA ALA A 40 12.63 -4.57 27.12
C ALA A 40 12.45 -3.07 26.81
N ALA A 41 11.19 -2.63 26.71
CA ALA A 41 10.88 -1.21 26.47
C ALA A 41 11.39 -0.31 27.62
N ASN A 42 11.21 -0.71 28.86
CA ASN A 42 11.68 0.05 30.02
C ASN A 42 13.19 0.11 30.08
N ILE A 43 13.88 -1.03 29.99
CA ILE A 43 15.36 -1.08 30.01
C ILE A 43 15.94 -0.27 28.86
N THR A 44 15.41 -0.40 27.64
CA THR A 44 15.90 0.33 26.48
C THR A 44 15.69 1.83 26.64
N ARG A 45 14.52 2.26 27.13
CA ARG A 45 14.21 3.66 27.38
C ARG A 45 15.19 4.28 28.37
N ASP A 46 15.39 3.62 29.52
CA ASP A 46 16.24 4.12 30.59
C ASP A 46 17.72 4.20 30.14
N ALA A 47 18.21 3.15 29.50
CA ALA A 47 19.56 3.12 28.95
C ALA A 47 19.77 4.18 27.86
N PHE A 48 18.80 4.36 26.98
CA PHE A 48 18.85 5.35 25.91
C PHE A 48 18.77 6.78 26.45
N ALA A 49 17.95 7.04 27.46
CA ALA A 49 17.86 8.33 28.12
C ALA A 49 19.22 8.71 28.80
N ILE A 50 19.85 7.78 29.49
CA ILE A 50 21.17 7.98 30.09
C ILE A 50 22.22 8.27 29.02
N TRP A 51 22.19 7.51 27.91
CA TRP A 51 23.12 7.69 26.80
C TRP A 51 22.95 9.06 26.13
N LEU A 52 21.70 9.48 25.85
CA LEU A 52 21.43 10.80 25.27
C LEU A 52 21.93 11.95 26.14
N ASN A 53 21.81 11.84 27.45
CA ASN A 53 22.32 12.85 28.39
C ASN A 53 23.86 12.89 28.46
N LYS A 54 24.50 11.76 28.16
CA LYS A 54 25.96 11.66 28.14
C LYS A 54 26.55 12.17 26.83
N GLU A 55 25.92 11.84 25.71
CA GLU A 55 26.39 12.11 24.36
C GLU A 55 25.56 13.25 23.72
N THR A 56 25.66 14.46 24.27
CA THR A 56 24.80 15.60 23.90
C THR A 56 24.90 15.99 22.43
N GLU A 57 26.10 15.95 21.83
CA GLU A 57 26.29 16.27 20.41
C GLU A 57 25.55 15.25 19.49
N LEU A 58 25.60 13.96 19.84
CA LEU A 58 24.89 12.93 19.10
C LEU A 58 23.38 13.03 19.31
N ALA A 59 22.95 13.38 20.53
CA ALA A 59 21.55 13.61 20.84
C ALA A 59 20.97 14.77 20.02
N GLU A 60 21.68 15.88 19.87
CA GLU A 60 21.28 16.99 19.01
C GLU A 60 21.19 16.59 17.54
N ARG A 61 22.15 15.80 17.04
CA ARG A 61 22.09 15.29 15.66
C ARG A 61 20.87 14.41 15.42
N ILE A 62 20.54 13.51 16.35
CA ILE A 62 19.33 12.67 16.28
C ILE A 62 18.07 13.53 16.30
N ALA A 63 18.01 14.54 17.17
CA ALA A 63 16.88 15.46 17.24
C ALA A 63 16.68 16.23 15.93
N ASN A 64 17.76 16.73 15.33
CA ASN A 64 17.70 17.44 14.06
C ASN A 64 17.20 16.53 12.92
N ILE A 65 17.68 15.27 12.83
CA ILE A 65 17.19 14.30 11.86
C ILE A 65 15.69 14.03 12.04
N ALA A 66 15.25 13.86 13.29
CA ALA A 66 13.83 13.64 13.60
C ALA A 66 12.96 14.86 13.24
N ILE A 67 13.46 16.07 13.47
CA ILE A 67 12.77 17.32 13.07
C ILE A 67 12.68 17.42 11.55
N ASP A 68 13.74 17.13 10.82
CA ASP A 68 13.76 17.14 9.36
C ASP A 68 12.76 16.11 8.78
N ASN A 69 12.72 14.91 9.35
CA ASN A 69 11.75 13.88 8.97
C ASN A 69 10.31 14.33 9.23
N ALA A 70 10.05 14.94 10.38
CA ALA A 70 8.73 15.48 10.71
C ALA A 70 8.33 16.60 9.74
N GLN A 71 9.25 17.51 9.40
CA GLN A 71 8.99 18.58 8.43
C GLN A 71 8.71 18.04 7.03
N LYS A 72 9.46 17.02 6.57
CA LYS A 72 9.21 16.33 5.30
C LYS A 72 7.82 15.69 5.30
N ARG A 73 7.49 14.94 6.35
CA ARG A 73 6.17 14.31 6.51
C ARG A 73 5.03 15.34 6.48
N VAL A 74 5.18 16.47 7.17
CA VAL A 74 4.18 17.55 7.18
C VAL A 74 4.07 18.23 5.81
N LYS A 75 5.18 18.45 5.11
CA LYS A 75 5.17 19.00 3.75
C LYS A 75 4.50 18.03 2.77
N GLU A 76 4.82 16.75 2.84
CA GLU A 76 4.21 15.69 2.03
C GLU A 76 2.70 15.59 2.30
N SER A 77 2.26 15.66 3.56
CA SER A 77 0.83 15.65 3.90
C SER A 77 0.09 16.90 3.39
N LYS A 78 0.73 18.07 3.40
CA LYS A 78 0.13 19.30 2.86
C LYS A 78 0.12 19.34 1.34
N SER A 79 1.06 18.67 0.66
CA SER A 79 1.07 18.62 -0.82
C SER A 79 -0.04 17.70 -1.38
N VAL A 80 -0.52 16.73 -0.57
CA VAL A 80 -1.63 15.83 -0.95
C VAL A 80 -2.98 16.56 -1.05
N GLU A 81 -3.13 17.73 -0.45
CA GLU A 81 -4.39 18.50 -0.52
C GLU A 81 -4.64 19.22 -1.86
N ARG A 82 -3.76 19.14 -2.86
CA ARG A 82 -3.84 20.00 -4.06
C ARG A 82 -3.95 19.32 -5.41
N LYS A 83 -4.56 18.16 -5.54
CA LYS A 83 -5.19 17.83 -6.80
C LYS A 83 -6.63 18.36 -6.74
N LYS A 84 -6.85 19.60 -7.21
CA LYS A 84 -8.20 20.07 -7.54
C LYS A 84 -8.75 19.11 -8.58
N VAL A 85 -9.56 18.18 -8.12
CA VAL A 85 -10.49 17.45 -8.95
C VAL A 85 -11.27 18.50 -9.76
N THR A 86 -11.26 18.38 -11.06
CA THR A 86 -12.12 19.14 -11.97
C THR A 86 -13.51 19.24 -11.34
N LYS A 87 -14.03 20.44 -11.20
CA LYS A 87 -15.27 20.78 -10.50
C LYS A 87 -16.32 19.68 -10.60
N GLY A 88 -16.67 19.04 -9.49
CA GLY A 88 -17.88 18.24 -9.35
C GLY A 88 -17.74 16.77 -8.98
N VAL A 89 -16.57 16.14 -8.98
CA VAL A 89 -16.42 14.72 -8.63
C VAL A 89 -15.66 14.55 -7.31
N THR A 90 -16.36 14.08 -6.29
CA THR A 90 -15.75 13.70 -5.01
C THR A 90 -15.08 12.34 -5.17
N LEU A 91 -13.77 12.25 -4.94
CA LEU A 91 -13.04 10.97 -5.00
C LEU A 91 -13.52 10.01 -3.90
N PRO A 92 -13.53 8.69 -4.17
CA PRO A 92 -13.92 7.70 -3.17
C PRO A 92 -13.08 7.82 -1.90
N GLY A 93 -13.70 7.78 -0.72
CA GLY A 93 -13.00 7.91 0.57
C GLY A 93 -11.99 6.79 0.84
N LYS A 94 -12.12 5.66 0.15
CA LYS A 94 -11.21 4.50 0.22
C LYS A 94 -9.99 4.61 -0.70
N LEU A 95 -9.93 5.64 -1.57
CA LEU A 95 -8.78 5.92 -2.42
C LEU A 95 -7.71 6.68 -1.64
N SER A 96 -6.53 6.13 -1.58
CA SER A 96 -5.32 6.84 -1.14
C SER A 96 -4.53 7.28 -2.37
N ASP A 97 -4.75 8.51 -2.81
CA ASP A 97 -4.17 9.06 -4.05
C ASP A 97 -2.66 9.31 -3.95
N CYS A 98 -2.00 9.45 -5.10
CA CYS A 98 -0.60 9.85 -5.22
C CYS A 98 -0.47 11.37 -5.44
N VAL A 99 0.75 11.88 -5.33
CA VAL A 99 1.05 13.32 -5.44
C VAL A 99 1.18 13.77 -6.89
N SER A 100 1.84 12.96 -7.74
CA SER A 100 2.09 13.32 -9.14
C SER A 100 0.79 13.46 -9.93
N SER A 101 0.76 14.44 -10.81
CA SER A 101 -0.31 14.65 -11.79
C SER A 101 0.05 14.13 -13.18
N ASN A 102 1.30 13.68 -13.38
CA ASN A 102 1.72 13.05 -14.62
C ASN A 102 1.18 11.62 -14.68
N TYR A 103 0.10 11.40 -15.44
CA TYR A 103 -0.55 10.10 -15.50
C TYR A 103 0.37 9.00 -16.05
N GLU A 104 1.33 9.33 -16.92
CA GLU A 104 2.24 8.34 -17.52
C GLU A 104 3.11 7.60 -16.48
N GLU A 105 3.47 8.27 -15.39
CA GLU A 105 4.29 7.67 -14.32
C GLU A 105 3.49 7.15 -13.14
N THR A 106 2.17 7.46 -13.09
CA THR A 106 1.34 7.12 -11.94
C THR A 106 0.71 5.73 -12.07
N GLU A 107 0.60 5.05 -10.93
CA GLU A 107 0.08 3.69 -10.81
C GLU A 107 -1.04 3.64 -9.78
N LEU A 108 -2.13 2.95 -10.10
CA LEU A 108 -3.21 2.65 -9.15
C LEU A 108 -3.21 1.18 -8.81
N PHE A 109 -3.08 0.85 -7.53
CA PHE A 109 -3.19 -0.50 -7.02
C PHE A 109 -4.60 -0.75 -6.48
N LEU A 110 -5.32 -1.67 -7.09
CA LEU A 110 -6.60 -2.19 -6.60
C LEU A 110 -6.30 -3.40 -5.71
N VAL A 111 -6.63 -3.30 -4.43
CA VAL A 111 -6.20 -4.27 -3.41
C VAL A 111 -7.40 -4.90 -2.75
N GLU A 112 -7.35 -6.20 -2.50
CA GLU A 112 -8.39 -6.92 -1.79
C GLU A 112 -8.42 -6.56 -0.30
N GLY A 113 -9.52 -5.96 0.13
CA GLY A 113 -9.82 -5.71 1.54
C GLY A 113 -9.04 -4.55 2.19
N ASP A 114 -9.56 -4.09 3.31
CA ASP A 114 -8.99 -2.95 4.04
C ASP A 114 -7.65 -3.29 4.70
N SER A 115 -7.43 -4.55 5.09
CA SER A 115 -6.19 -5.00 5.74
C SER A 115 -5.00 -4.92 4.78
N ALA A 116 -5.11 -5.55 3.59
CA ALA A 116 -4.10 -5.49 2.55
C ALA A 116 -3.96 -4.06 2.01
N GLY A 117 -5.07 -3.32 1.89
CA GLY A 117 -5.08 -1.91 1.54
C GLY A 117 -4.28 -1.05 2.52
N GLY A 118 -4.34 -1.34 3.82
CA GLY A 118 -3.54 -0.69 4.85
C GLY A 118 -2.05 -0.93 4.67
N SER A 119 -1.64 -2.18 4.45
CA SER A 119 -0.26 -2.57 4.21
C SER A 119 0.29 -1.97 2.91
N ALA A 120 -0.45 -2.05 1.82
CA ALA A 120 -0.09 -1.47 0.53
C ALA A 120 0.07 0.06 0.62
N LYS A 121 -0.82 0.74 1.37
CA LYS A 121 -0.74 2.17 1.61
C LYS A 121 0.52 2.59 2.38
N GLN A 122 1.01 1.74 3.29
CA GLN A 122 2.25 1.99 4.02
C GLN A 122 3.49 1.75 3.16
N ALA A 123 3.47 0.72 2.31
CA ALA A 123 4.60 0.29 1.50
C ALA A 123 4.79 1.11 0.20
N ARG A 124 3.72 1.77 -0.30
CA ARG A 124 3.74 2.46 -1.59
C ARG A 124 4.68 3.67 -1.63
N ASP A 125 5.17 4.02 -2.80
CA ASP A 125 5.71 5.35 -3.06
C ASP A 125 4.55 6.35 -3.26
N ARG A 126 4.42 7.31 -2.32
CA ARG A 126 3.33 8.29 -2.33
C ARG A 126 3.42 9.29 -3.48
N ASN A 127 4.57 9.41 -4.12
CA ASN A 127 4.72 10.37 -5.21
C ASN A 127 3.95 9.95 -6.44
N PHE A 128 3.97 8.67 -6.81
CA PHE A 128 3.36 8.18 -8.05
C PHE A 128 2.47 6.95 -7.88
N GLN A 129 2.41 6.33 -6.69
CA GLN A 129 1.56 5.17 -6.43
C GLN A 129 0.33 5.53 -5.61
N ALA A 130 -0.84 5.20 -6.13
CA ALA A 130 -2.13 5.29 -5.45
C ALA A 130 -2.62 3.89 -5.06
N VAL A 131 -3.38 3.79 -3.97
CA VAL A 131 -3.96 2.53 -3.50
C VAL A 131 -5.45 2.72 -3.22
N MET A 132 -6.26 1.80 -3.71
CA MET A 132 -7.69 1.71 -3.43
C MET A 132 -8.04 0.31 -2.94
N ALA A 133 -8.56 0.22 -1.73
CA ALA A 133 -9.07 -1.04 -1.17
C ALA A 133 -10.47 -1.34 -1.69
N LEU A 134 -10.71 -2.57 -2.13
CA LEU A 134 -12.01 -3.06 -2.55
C LEU A 134 -12.67 -3.81 -1.38
N LYS A 135 -13.98 -3.65 -1.22
CA LYS A 135 -14.74 -4.34 -0.18
C LYS A 135 -15.23 -5.70 -0.67
N GLY A 136 -14.34 -6.69 -0.65
CA GLY A 136 -14.67 -8.06 -1.04
C GLY A 136 -14.90 -8.23 -2.55
N LYS A 137 -15.67 -9.25 -2.91
CA LYS A 137 -15.97 -9.59 -4.31
C LYS A 137 -16.87 -8.53 -4.94
N ILE A 138 -16.42 -7.96 -6.05
CA ILE A 138 -17.24 -7.04 -6.83
C ILE A 138 -18.31 -7.79 -7.62
N LEU A 139 -19.30 -7.05 -8.11
CA LEU A 139 -20.34 -7.57 -8.99
C LEU A 139 -19.74 -8.30 -10.21
N ASN A 140 -20.26 -9.46 -10.56
CA ASN A 140 -19.92 -10.12 -11.83
C ASN A 140 -20.53 -9.31 -13.00
N THR A 141 -19.76 -8.36 -13.50
CA THR A 141 -20.21 -7.44 -14.56
C THR A 141 -20.38 -8.12 -15.91
N TRP A 142 -19.90 -9.35 -16.07
CA TRP A 142 -20.05 -10.11 -17.32
C TRP A 142 -21.49 -10.60 -17.55
N GLU A 143 -22.17 -10.96 -16.48
CA GLU A 143 -23.50 -11.57 -16.51
C GLU A 143 -24.65 -10.59 -16.32
N VAL A 144 -24.39 -9.38 -15.88
CA VAL A 144 -25.42 -8.38 -15.57
C VAL A 144 -25.52 -7.30 -16.64
N ASP A 145 -26.68 -6.63 -16.64
CA ASP A 145 -26.95 -5.51 -17.53
C ASP A 145 -26.13 -4.25 -17.17
N THR A 146 -25.94 -3.38 -18.15
CA THR A 146 -25.21 -2.11 -17.99
C THR A 146 -25.82 -1.23 -16.89
N ASP A 147 -27.13 -1.28 -16.68
CA ASP A 147 -27.80 -0.51 -15.64
C ASP A 147 -27.41 -1.00 -14.25
N ALA A 148 -27.34 -2.31 -14.04
CA ALA A 148 -26.87 -2.90 -12.78
C ALA A 148 -25.38 -2.56 -12.51
N VAL A 149 -24.56 -2.58 -13.55
CA VAL A 149 -23.15 -2.16 -13.47
C VAL A 149 -23.05 -0.71 -13.02
N ASN A 150 -23.85 0.17 -13.62
CA ASN A 150 -23.90 1.60 -13.29
C ASN A 150 -24.50 1.88 -11.90
N GLN A 151 -25.23 0.94 -11.29
CA GLN A 151 -25.74 1.07 -9.91
C GLN A 151 -24.74 0.59 -8.85
N SER A 152 -23.80 -0.30 -9.22
CA SER A 152 -22.79 -0.81 -8.27
C SER A 152 -21.89 0.30 -7.76
N GLN A 153 -21.83 0.44 -6.43
CA GLN A 153 -21.00 1.45 -5.80
C GLN A 153 -19.51 1.19 -6.03
N GLU A 154 -19.08 -0.06 -6.01
CA GLU A 154 -17.68 -0.45 -6.25
C GLU A 154 -17.25 -0.09 -7.68
N VAL A 155 -18.10 -0.34 -8.68
CA VAL A 155 -17.82 0.03 -10.07
C VAL A 155 -17.74 1.55 -10.25
N LYS A 156 -18.67 2.28 -9.62
CA LYS A 156 -18.63 3.76 -9.61
C LYS A 156 -17.35 4.27 -8.97
N ASP A 157 -16.96 3.71 -7.84
CA ASP A 157 -15.75 4.10 -7.11
C ASP A 157 -14.49 3.84 -7.95
N ILE A 158 -14.41 2.68 -8.61
CA ILE A 158 -13.31 2.37 -9.54
C ILE A 158 -13.31 3.38 -10.70
N GLY A 159 -14.45 3.61 -11.35
CA GLY A 159 -14.58 4.56 -12.44
C GLY A 159 -14.16 5.98 -12.03
N MET A 160 -14.62 6.45 -10.87
CA MET A 160 -14.20 7.75 -10.31
C MET A 160 -12.71 7.81 -10.00
N ALA A 161 -12.16 6.73 -9.44
CA ALA A 161 -10.74 6.67 -9.11
C ALA A 161 -9.86 6.77 -10.36
N ILE A 162 -10.18 6.00 -11.42
CA ILE A 162 -9.43 6.02 -12.68
C ILE A 162 -9.73 7.23 -13.57
N GLY A 163 -10.82 7.94 -13.31
CA GLY A 163 -11.25 9.10 -14.09
C GLY A 163 -12.03 8.75 -15.35
N LEU A 164 -12.57 7.54 -15.48
CA LEU A 164 -13.31 7.06 -16.64
C LEU A 164 -14.68 6.52 -16.23
N GLN A 165 -15.64 6.58 -17.15
CA GLN A 165 -16.95 5.95 -16.96
C GLN A 165 -17.02 4.57 -17.62
N PRO A 166 -17.78 3.62 -17.06
CA PRO A 166 -18.02 2.33 -17.70
C PRO A 166 -18.57 2.50 -19.11
N GLY A 167 -18.01 1.77 -20.09
CA GLY A 167 -18.37 1.89 -21.49
C GLY A 167 -17.63 2.99 -22.26
N CYS A 168 -16.60 3.62 -21.67
CA CYS A 168 -15.77 4.60 -22.33
C CYS A 168 -15.10 4.01 -23.58
N ARG A 169 -14.99 4.83 -24.63
CA ARG A 169 -14.31 4.48 -25.89
C ARG A 169 -12.95 5.16 -26.06
N VAL A 170 -12.68 6.15 -25.23
CA VAL A 170 -11.45 6.94 -25.20
C VAL A 170 -10.95 7.07 -23.77
N LEU A 171 -9.68 7.31 -23.58
CA LEU A 171 -9.05 7.44 -22.26
C LEU A 171 -8.93 8.89 -21.79
N ASP A 172 -9.76 9.79 -22.32
CA ASP A 172 -9.78 11.19 -21.91
C ASP A 172 -10.17 11.30 -20.43
N GLY A 173 -9.31 11.89 -19.63
CA GLY A 173 -9.50 12.01 -18.19
C GLY A 173 -8.87 10.90 -17.36
N LEU A 174 -8.16 9.95 -18.00
CA LEU A 174 -7.41 8.91 -17.28
C LEU A 174 -6.44 9.52 -16.28
N ARG A 175 -6.48 9.02 -15.04
CA ARG A 175 -5.70 9.57 -13.92
C ARG A 175 -4.41 8.81 -13.64
N TYR A 176 -4.34 7.55 -14.04
CA TYR A 176 -3.20 6.68 -13.77
C TYR A 176 -2.78 5.94 -15.02
N GLY A 177 -1.48 5.96 -15.31
CA GLY A 177 -0.90 5.29 -16.47
C GLY A 177 -0.94 3.78 -16.41
N LYS A 178 -0.90 3.22 -15.17
CA LYS A 178 -1.00 1.79 -14.93
C LYS A 178 -2.04 1.50 -13.85
N ILE A 179 -2.79 0.42 -14.03
CA ILE A 179 -3.74 -0.12 -13.06
C ILE A 179 -3.30 -1.53 -12.72
N CYS A 180 -2.95 -1.77 -11.46
CA CYS A 180 -2.42 -3.03 -10.98
C CYS A 180 -3.42 -3.69 -10.03
N ILE A 181 -3.82 -4.91 -10.31
CA ILE A 181 -4.67 -5.71 -9.44
C ILE A 181 -3.77 -6.51 -8.50
N LEU A 182 -3.93 -6.31 -7.19
CA LEU A 182 -3.25 -7.05 -6.14
C LEU A 182 -4.26 -7.90 -5.39
N ALA A 183 -4.20 -9.21 -5.57
CA ALA A 183 -5.01 -10.18 -4.87
C ALA A 183 -4.11 -11.29 -4.31
N ASP A 184 -4.56 -11.94 -3.25
CA ASP A 184 -3.82 -13.04 -2.63
C ASP A 184 -3.72 -14.26 -3.57
N ALA A 185 -2.69 -15.10 -3.38
CA ALA A 185 -2.46 -16.30 -4.18
C ALA A 185 -3.37 -17.47 -3.71
N ASP A 186 -4.63 -17.22 -3.41
CA ASP A 186 -5.62 -18.20 -3.03
C ASP A 186 -6.83 -18.20 -3.98
N SER A 187 -7.79 -19.08 -3.74
CA SER A 187 -8.99 -19.22 -4.58
C SER A 187 -9.87 -17.96 -4.57
N ASP A 188 -9.95 -17.25 -3.45
CA ASP A 188 -10.75 -16.06 -3.32
C ASP A 188 -10.09 -14.87 -4.03
N GLY A 189 -8.79 -14.69 -3.86
CA GLY A 189 -8.01 -13.68 -4.56
C GLY A 189 -8.02 -13.86 -6.08
N LEU A 190 -7.87 -15.10 -6.57
CA LEU A 190 -8.01 -15.41 -8.00
C LEU A 190 -9.41 -15.07 -8.53
N HIS A 191 -10.45 -15.34 -7.75
CA HIS A 191 -11.82 -14.98 -8.11
C HIS A 191 -12.02 -13.47 -8.18
N ILE A 192 -11.51 -12.72 -7.21
CA ILE A 192 -11.57 -11.26 -7.19
C ILE A 192 -10.82 -10.68 -8.38
N ALA A 193 -9.60 -11.14 -8.65
CA ALA A 193 -8.83 -10.71 -9.82
C ALA A 193 -9.60 -10.98 -11.12
N THR A 194 -10.23 -12.14 -11.25
CA THR A 194 -11.05 -12.49 -12.42
C THR A 194 -12.23 -11.54 -12.59
N LEU A 195 -12.95 -11.21 -11.52
CA LEU A 195 -14.09 -10.29 -11.58
C LEU A 195 -13.64 -8.87 -11.97
N ILE A 196 -12.51 -8.41 -11.47
CA ILE A 196 -11.94 -7.09 -11.84
C ILE A 196 -11.50 -7.12 -13.31
N CYS A 197 -10.81 -8.17 -13.76
CA CYS A 197 -10.45 -8.33 -15.17
C CYS A 197 -11.69 -8.32 -16.08
N ALA A 198 -12.76 -9.02 -15.70
CA ALA A 198 -14.02 -9.03 -16.44
C ALA A 198 -14.64 -7.63 -16.53
N LEU A 199 -14.62 -6.86 -15.44
CA LEU A 199 -15.04 -5.46 -15.43
C LEU A 199 -14.25 -4.62 -16.45
N PHE A 200 -12.92 -4.71 -16.42
CA PHE A 200 -12.08 -3.91 -17.32
C PHE A 200 -12.22 -4.34 -18.77
N LEU A 201 -12.25 -5.62 -19.07
CA LEU A 201 -12.42 -6.17 -20.42
C LEU A 201 -13.76 -5.75 -21.05
N LYS A 202 -14.83 -5.74 -20.27
CA LYS A 202 -16.17 -5.42 -20.79
C LYS A 202 -16.47 -3.93 -20.81
N HIS A 203 -16.05 -3.18 -19.78
CA HIS A 203 -16.50 -1.80 -19.56
C HIS A 203 -15.40 -0.73 -19.66
N PHE A 204 -14.13 -1.12 -19.65
CA PHE A 204 -12.97 -0.22 -19.79
C PHE A 204 -11.97 -0.76 -20.82
N ARG A 205 -12.50 -1.32 -21.90
CA ARG A 205 -11.73 -2.04 -22.91
C ARG A 205 -10.53 -1.26 -23.48
N PRO A 206 -10.60 0.06 -23.76
CA PRO A 206 -9.44 0.80 -24.23
C PRO A 206 -8.21 0.74 -23.31
N LEU A 207 -8.41 0.67 -21.97
CA LEU A 207 -7.33 0.50 -21.02
C LEU A 207 -6.57 -0.82 -21.19
N VAL A 208 -7.32 -1.89 -21.50
CA VAL A 208 -6.76 -3.22 -21.71
C VAL A 208 -6.02 -3.28 -23.05
N GLU A 209 -6.62 -2.70 -24.09
CA GLU A 209 -6.03 -2.65 -25.45
C GLU A 209 -4.74 -1.82 -25.50
N GLU A 210 -4.61 -0.78 -24.67
CA GLU A 210 -3.37 -0.01 -24.49
C GLU A 210 -2.36 -0.66 -23.54
N GLY A 211 -2.65 -1.85 -23.01
CA GLY A 211 -1.74 -2.57 -22.10
C GLY A 211 -1.53 -1.89 -20.75
N ARG A 212 -2.52 -1.16 -20.25
CA ARG A 212 -2.43 -0.40 -18.99
C ARG A 212 -2.95 -1.16 -17.77
N LEU A 213 -3.53 -2.35 -17.96
CA LEU A 213 -4.02 -3.23 -16.88
C LEU A 213 -3.01 -4.32 -16.59
N TYR A 214 -2.66 -4.49 -15.32
CA TYR A 214 -1.71 -5.48 -14.83
C TYR A 214 -2.34 -6.30 -13.72
N VAL A 215 -2.01 -7.58 -13.66
CA VAL A 215 -2.37 -8.48 -12.57
C VAL A 215 -1.09 -8.94 -11.89
N ALA A 216 -0.95 -8.62 -10.62
CA ALA A 216 0.17 -9.11 -9.84
C ALA A 216 0.01 -10.62 -9.60
N GLN A 217 1.10 -11.34 -9.74
CA GLN A 217 1.17 -12.76 -9.43
C GLN A 217 2.05 -12.95 -8.18
N PRO A 218 1.46 -12.91 -6.98
CA PRO A 218 2.22 -13.13 -5.77
C PRO A 218 2.72 -14.57 -5.70
N PRO A 219 3.91 -14.81 -5.11
CA PRO A 219 4.42 -16.17 -4.93
C PRO A 219 3.54 -16.95 -3.96
N LEU A 220 3.28 -18.22 -4.25
CA LEU A 220 2.55 -19.14 -3.37
C LEU A 220 3.36 -19.46 -2.09
N PHE A 221 4.69 -19.47 -2.19
CA PHE A 221 5.59 -19.78 -1.10
C PHE A 221 6.71 -18.74 -1.03
N LEU A 222 6.95 -18.23 0.16
CA LEU A 222 8.09 -17.39 0.48
C LEU A 222 9.06 -18.20 1.34
N SER A 223 10.26 -18.50 0.84
CA SER A 223 11.33 -19.10 1.63
C SER A 223 12.26 -18.00 2.12
N LEU A 224 12.40 -17.85 3.44
CA LEU A 224 13.33 -16.91 4.07
C LEU A 224 14.76 -17.45 4.16
N ILE A 225 14.99 -18.70 3.74
CA ILE A 225 16.29 -19.38 3.89
C ILE A 225 17.26 -19.10 2.74
N HIS A 226 16.74 -18.72 1.58
CA HIS A 226 17.55 -18.36 0.41
C HIS A 226 17.01 -17.10 -0.24
N ILE A 227 17.52 -15.95 0.16
CA ILE A 227 17.61 -14.76 -0.70
C ILE A 227 18.90 -14.95 -1.51
N SER A 228 18.93 -15.91 -2.41
CA SER A 228 19.88 -15.95 -3.50
C SER A 228 19.22 -15.27 -4.69
N GLU A 229 20.00 -14.49 -5.43
CA GLU A 229 19.59 -13.80 -6.65
C GLU A 229 18.71 -14.71 -7.52
N PRO A 230 17.73 -14.14 -8.25
CA PRO A 230 16.94 -14.91 -9.19
C PRO A 230 17.89 -15.62 -10.15
N THR A 231 17.92 -16.93 -10.09
CA THR A 231 18.63 -17.75 -11.07
C THR A 231 18.05 -17.36 -12.42
N ARG A 232 18.81 -16.71 -13.27
CA ARG A 232 18.51 -16.65 -14.69
C ARG A 232 18.36 -18.10 -15.14
N LEU A 233 17.17 -18.49 -15.52
CA LEU A 233 16.97 -19.65 -16.38
C LEU A 233 17.51 -19.21 -17.73
N ASP A 234 18.82 -19.42 -17.92
CA ASP A 234 19.38 -19.44 -19.24
C ASP A 234 19.00 -20.80 -19.85
N ASP A 235 18.15 -20.72 -20.90
CA ASP A 235 17.74 -21.72 -21.88
C ASP A 235 16.86 -22.89 -21.44
#